data_37219b8397f03e6c945d024427ad19bf
#
_entry.id   37219b8397f03e6c945d024427ad19bf
#
_cell.length_a   1.000
_cell.length_b   1.000
_cell.length_c   1.000
_cell.angle_alpha   90.00
_cell.angle_beta   90.00
_cell.angle_gamma   90.00
#
_symmetry.space_group_name_H-M   'P 1'
#
loop_
_entity.id
_entity.type
_entity.pdbx_description
1 polymer ?
#
loop_
_entity_poly.entity_id
_entity_poly.type
_entity_poly.pdbx_seq_one_letter_code
_entity_poly.pdbx_strand_id
1 'polypeptide(L)'
;MEYGIVYLLTNPVMPGLVKIGMTTQEDIDKRMKELYTTGVPVPFECQFACKVKKGDCAKIEKALHTAFAPQRINANREFFRIQVEQAKAILELFHHTDVTEEVSDEIENDLTDDDKAASAKAQIHRPPLNFYDMGMQKGDVLTWKDDPSIMVTILSERKVSYEGNEASISSLSAQLKGYKSRHIAPGPHWLYKEKLLSDIYDETYPFEE
;
A
#
# COMPACT_ATOMS: atom_id res chain seq x y z
N MET A 1 5.19 7.35 -29.40
CA MET A 1 5.09 8.26 -28.22
C MET A 1 6.08 7.75 -27.20
N GLU A 2 6.85 8.65 -26.60
CA GLU A 2 7.76 8.25 -25.51
C GLU A 2 7.02 8.31 -24.17
N TYR A 3 7.24 7.29 -23.33
CA TYR A 3 6.67 7.16 -22.00
C TYR A 3 7.76 7.27 -20.94
N GLY A 4 7.39 7.67 -19.77
CA GLY A 4 8.17 7.51 -18.55
C GLY A 4 7.30 6.83 -17.51
N ILE A 5 7.86 6.55 -16.36
CA ILE A 5 7.20 5.82 -15.28
C ILE A 5 7.13 6.71 -14.03
N VAL A 6 5.95 6.77 -13.41
CA VAL A 6 5.76 7.29 -12.05
C VAL A 6 5.49 6.10 -11.15
N TYR A 7 6.13 6.04 -9.99
CA TYR A 7 6.08 4.89 -9.10
C TYR A 7 5.87 5.28 -7.64
N LEU A 8 5.26 4.36 -6.91
CA LEU A 8 5.06 4.40 -5.46
C LEU A 8 5.81 3.21 -4.85
N LEU A 9 6.79 3.50 -4.00
CA LEU A 9 7.58 2.47 -3.33
C LEU A 9 7.39 2.57 -1.81
N THR A 10 7.45 1.42 -1.16
CA THR A 10 7.55 1.31 0.30
C THR A 10 8.86 0.62 0.68
N ASN A 11 9.19 0.68 1.96
CA ASN A 11 10.36 -0.01 2.46
C ASN A 11 10.03 -0.59 3.85
N PRO A 12 10.30 -1.89 4.10
CA PRO A 12 9.98 -2.54 5.37
C PRO A 12 10.56 -1.87 6.62
N VAL A 13 11.71 -1.21 6.50
CA VAL A 13 12.33 -0.49 7.64
C VAL A 13 11.86 0.97 7.75
N MET A 14 10.94 1.40 6.91
CA MET A 14 10.34 2.74 6.92
C MET A 14 8.81 2.63 6.94
N PRO A 15 8.22 1.99 7.96
CA PRO A 15 6.78 1.72 7.98
C PRO A 15 5.96 3.02 7.91
N GLY A 16 4.86 2.97 7.16
CA GLY A 16 3.96 4.11 6.97
C GLY A 16 4.51 5.23 6.08
N LEU A 17 5.66 5.02 5.43
CA LEU A 17 6.21 5.97 4.46
C LEU A 17 6.07 5.43 3.04
N VAL A 18 5.61 6.28 2.14
CA VAL A 18 5.55 6.04 0.70
C VAL A 18 6.53 6.98 0.00
N LYS A 19 7.39 6.40 -0.82
CA LYS A 19 8.22 7.19 -1.75
C LYS A 19 7.43 7.38 -3.04
N ILE A 20 7.29 8.65 -3.45
CA ILE A 20 6.72 9.03 -4.74
C ILE A 20 7.87 9.49 -5.64
N GLY A 21 8.08 8.82 -6.75
CA GLY A 21 9.15 9.16 -7.67
C GLY A 21 8.80 8.89 -9.13
N MET A 22 9.70 9.29 -10.01
CA MET A 22 9.54 9.07 -11.44
C MET A 22 10.87 8.72 -12.12
N THR A 23 10.77 8.15 -13.31
CA THR A 23 11.90 8.02 -14.23
C THR A 23 11.44 8.24 -15.66
N THR A 24 12.33 8.84 -16.44
CA THR A 24 12.20 8.94 -17.90
C THR A 24 13.20 8.05 -18.61
N GLN A 25 13.98 7.26 -17.87
CA GLN A 25 14.90 6.27 -18.41
C GLN A 25 14.09 5.09 -18.98
N GLU A 26 14.56 4.55 -20.09
CA GLU A 26 13.96 3.35 -20.70
C GLU A 26 14.23 2.11 -19.83
N ASP A 27 15.35 2.12 -19.13
CA ASP A 27 15.81 1.06 -18.24
C ASP A 27 15.39 1.40 -16.79
N ILE A 28 14.28 0.81 -16.37
CA ILE A 28 13.76 0.96 -15.00
C ILE A 28 14.67 0.25 -13.98
N ASP A 29 15.29 -0.85 -14.35
CA ASP A 29 16.22 -1.62 -13.53
C ASP A 29 17.35 -0.73 -13.02
N LYS A 30 18.00 0.02 -13.90
CA LYS A 30 19.03 0.97 -13.51
C LYS A 30 18.53 1.98 -12.47
N ARG A 31 17.28 2.45 -12.62
CA ARG A 31 16.69 3.41 -11.67
C ARG A 31 16.43 2.76 -10.30
N MET A 32 15.96 1.54 -10.27
CA MET A 32 15.73 0.82 -9.00
C MET A 32 17.05 0.55 -8.27
N LYS A 33 18.11 0.16 -8.98
CA LYS A 33 19.47 0.02 -8.44
C LYS A 33 20.02 1.31 -7.84
N GLU A 34 19.80 2.44 -8.50
CA GLU A 34 20.20 3.76 -7.98
C GLU A 34 19.49 4.13 -6.66
N LEU A 35 18.30 3.60 -6.43
CA LEU A 35 17.56 3.83 -5.18
C LEU A 35 18.02 2.91 -4.05
N TYR A 36 18.48 1.70 -4.37
CA TYR A 36 19.01 0.75 -3.41
C TYR A 36 20.52 0.93 -3.24
N THR A 37 20.90 1.87 -2.42
CA THR A 37 22.31 2.19 -2.10
C THR A 37 22.65 1.76 -0.68
N THR A 38 23.94 1.84 -0.32
CA THR A 38 24.44 1.50 1.03
C THR A 38 23.76 2.27 2.18
N GLY A 39 23.04 3.33 1.88
CA GLY A 39 22.24 4.08 2.85
C GLY A 39 20.84 3.51 3.10
N VAL A 40 20.43 2.47 2.36
CA VAL A 40 19.13 1.83 2.46
C VAL A 40 19.37 0.37 2.87
N PRO A 41 18.99 -0.04 4.09
CA PRO A 41 19.37 -1.34 4.65
C PRO A 41 18.66 -2.54 4.02
N VAL A 42 17.51 -2.34 3.42
CA VAL A 42 16.72 -3.36 2.69
C VAL A 42 16.13 -2.76 1.42
N PRO A 43 15.90 -3.56 0.38
CA PRO A 43 15.35 -3.08 -0.88
C PRO A 43 13.94 -2.48 -0.73
N PHE A 44 13.58 -1.64 -1.70
CA PHE A 44 12.23 -1.10 -1.81
C PHE A 44 11.29 -2.14 -2.40
N GLU A 45 10.01 -2.02 -2.06
CA GLU A 45 8.91 -2.79 -2.63
C GLU A 45 8.07 -1.87 -3.53
N CYS A 46 7.79 -2.30 -4.76
CA CYS A 46 6.91 -1.56 -5.66
C CYS A 46 5.44 -1.80 -5.30
N GLN A 47 4.76 -0.76 -4.88
CA GLN A 47 3.33 -0.83 -4.55
C GLN A 47 2.44 -0.45 -5.73
N PHE A 48 2.93 0.42 -6.59
CA PHE A 48 2.29 0.81 -7.83
C PHE A 48 3.30 1.50 -8.77
N ALA A 49 3.23 1.18 -10.05
CA ALA A 49 3.98 1.88 -11.09
C ALA A 49 3.16 1.99 -12.37
N CYS A 50 3.21 3.13 -13.03
CA CYS A 50 2.44 3.33 -14.25
C CYS A 50 3.21 4.12 -15.30
N LYS A 51 3.01 3.74 -16.58
CA LYS A 51 3.48 4.51 -17.72
C LYS A 51 2.61 5.74 -17.90
N VAL A 52 3.24 6.89 -18.04
CA VAL A 52 2.63 8.18 -18.39
C VAL A 52 3.41 8.81 -19.54
N LYS A 53 2.84 9.78 -20.23
CA LYS A 53 3.60 10.50 -21.28
C LYS A 53 4.88 11.11 -20.69
N LYS A 54 6.02 10.88 -21.32
CA LYS A 54 7.34 11.31 -20.83
C LYS A 54 7.39 12.78 -20.43
N GLY A 55 6.75 13.67 -21.20
CA GLY A 55 6.69 15.12 -20.92
C GLY A 55 5.81 15.49 -19.71
N ASP A 56 5.01 14.56 -19.20
CA ASP A 56 4.11 14.80 -18.06
C ASP A 56 4.60 14.17 -16.77
N CYS A 57 5.60 13.26 -16.80
CA CYS A 57 6.14 12.60 -15.61
C CYS A 57 6.48 13.58 -14.48
N ALA A 58 7.34 14.54 -14.75
CA ALA A 58 7.78 15.51 -13.75
C ALA A 58 6.64 16.42 -13.26
N LYS A 59 5.64 16.69 -14.10
CA LYS A 59 4.47 17.48 -13.70
C LYS A 59 3.57 16.68 -12.76
N ILE A 60 3.33 15.39 -13.07
CA ILE A 60 2.52 14.50 -12.25
C ILE A 60 3.19 14.26 -10.90
N GLU A 61 4.48 13.93 -10.89
CA GLU A 61 5.26 13.78 -9.65
C GLU A 61 5.19 15.06 -8.81
N LYS A 62 5.45 16.24 -9.41
CA LYS A 62 5.36 17.53 -8.72
C LYS A 62 3.96 17.82 -8.19
N ALA A 63 2.91 17.46 -8.92
CA ALA A 63 1.53 17.61 -8.47
C ALA A 63 1.24 16.76 -7.25
N LEU A 64 1.68 15.48 -7.24
CA LEU A 64 1.57 14.60 -6.09
C LEU A 64 2.37 15.14 -4.89
N HIS A 65 3.62 15.58 -5.11
CA HIS A 65 4.43 16.18 -4.05
C HIS A 65 3.78 17.44 -3.46
N THR A 66 3.06 18.22 -4.28
CA THR A 66 2.32 19.40 -3.83
C THR A 66 1.06 19.01 -3.06
N ALA A 67 0.30 18.04 -3.58
CA ALA A 67 -0.93 17.55 -2.93
C ALA A 67 -0.66 16.96 -1.54
N PHE A 68 0.46 16.24 -1.40
CA PHE A 68 0.87 15.59 -0.15
C PHE A 68 1.95 16.37 0.63
N ALA A 69 2.18 17.65 0.30
CA ALA A 69 3.19 18.46 0.99
C ALA A 69 3.06 18.49 2.52
N PRO A 70 1.85 18.55 3.13
CA PRO A 70 1.70 18.48 4.59
C PRO A 70 2.18 17.18 5.22
N GLN A 71 2.16 16.06 4.48
CA GLN A 71 2.58 14.74 4.92
C GLN A 71 4.04 14.43 4.56
N ARG A 72 4.74 15.33 3.89
CA ARG A 72 6.14 15.15 3.50
C ARG A 72 7.04 15.17 4.72
N ILE A 73 7.86 14.11 4.89
CA ILE A 73 8.74 13.97 6.07
C ILE A 73 9.90 14.97 6.04
N ASN A 74 10.47 15.19 4.86
CA ASN A 74 11.61 16.08 4.68
C ASN A 74 11.50 16.76 3.31
N ALA A 75 11.60 18.09 3.27
CA ALA A 75 11.46 18.89 2.07
C ALA A 75 12.45 18.50 0.93
N ASN A 76 13.62 17.94 1.30
CA ASN A 76 14.65 17.50 0.36
C ASN A 76 14.58 16.01 0.00
N ARG A 77 13.54 15.30 0.46
CA ARG A 77 13.34 13.88 0.21
C ARG A 77 11.91 13.64 -0.29
N GLU A 78 11.71 12.55 -1.00
CA GLU A 78 10.45 12.20 -1.70
C GLU A 78 9.64 11.16 -0.92
N PHE A 79 9.67 11.26 0.43
CA PHE A 79 8.96 10.36 1.34
C PHE A 79 7.80 11.09 2.03
N PHE A 80 6.65 10.43 2.03
CA PHE A 80 5.38 10.97 2.50
C PHE A 80 4.72 9.99 3.47
N ARG A 81 4.16 10.49 4.56
CA ARG A 81 3.37 9.70 5.51
C ARG A 81 1.91 9.66 5.02
N ILE A 82 1.65 8.77 4.09
CA ILE A 82 0.34 8.59 3.43
C ILE A 82 0.08 7.09 3.25
N GLN A 83 -1.19 6.76 2.96
CA GLN A 83 -1.52 5.43 2.45
C GLN A 83 -1.23 5.36 0.94
N VAL A 84 -0.75 4.22 0.47
CA VAL A 84 -0.42 3.99 -0.96
C VAL A 84 -1.63 4.29 -1.84
N GLU A 85 -2.81 3.88 -1.40
CA GLU A 85 -4.09 4.01 -2.10
C GLU A 85 -4.46 5.46 -2.41
N GLN A 86 -4.01 6.42 -1.58
CA GLN A 86 -4.28 7.85 -1.80
C GLN A 86 -3.55 8.36 -3.04
N ALA A 87 -2.26 8.03 -3.17
CA ALA A 87 -1.47 8.43 -4.33
C ALA A 87 -1.80 7.59 -5.56
N LYS A 88 -2.05 6.28 -5.39
CA LYS A 88 -2.47 5.36 -6.44
C LYS A 88 -3.75 5.84 -7.13
N ALA A 89 -4.78 6.20 -6.36
CA ALA A 89 -6.05 6.67 -6.91
C ALA A 89 -5.89 7.91 -7.80
N ILE A 90 -4.94 8.81 -7.47
CA ILE A 90 -4.63 9.97 -8.32
C ILE A 90 -3.89 9.53 -9.59
N LEU A 91 -2.92 8.62 -9.48
CA LEU A 91 -2.15 8.12 -10.62
C LEU A 91 -3.02 7.34 -11.60
N GLU A 92 -4.01 6.60 -11.13
CA GLU A 92 -4.97 5.87 -11.96
C GLU A 92 -5.78 6.78 -12.89
N LEU A 93 -5.90 8.08 -12.59
CA LEU A 93 -6.53 9.07 -13.48
C LEU A 93 -5.65 9.45 -14.68
N PHE A 94 -4.35 9.31 -14.57
CA PHE A 94 -3.37 9.79 -15.55
C PHE A 94 -2.58 8.67 -16.24
N HIS A 95 -2.70 7.43 -15.75
CA HIS A 95 -1.89 6.33 -16.25
C HIS A 95 -2.31 5.92 -17.67
N HIS A 96 -1.32 5.52 -18.47
CA HIS A 96 -1.53 4.90 -19.77
C HIS A 96 -1.58 3.37 -19.64
N THR A 97 -0.68 2.83 -18.82
CA THR A 97 -0.53 1.39 -18.59
C THR A 97 0.01 1.17 -17.17
N ASP A 98 -0.58 0.23 -16.44
CA ASP A 98 -0.04 -0.27 -15.19
C ASP A 98 1.16 -1.18 -15.50
N VAL A 99 2.28 -0.92 -14.87
CA VAL A 99 3.55 -1.66 -15.00
C VAL A 99 4.10 -2.09 -13.65
N THR A 100 3.23 -2.21 -12.66
CA THR A 100 3.61 -2.58 -11.30
C THR A 100 4.31 -3.94 -11.26
N GLU A 101 3.80 -4.94 -11.97
CA GLU A 101 4.43 -6.27 -12.07
C GLU A 101 5.82 -6.17 -12.72
N GLU A 102 5.95 -5.47 -13.85
CA GLU A 102 7.24 -5.30 -14.54
C GLU A 102 8.29 -4.70 -13.58
N VAL A 103 7.93 -3.65 -12.85
CA VAL A 103 8.85 -2.99 -11.90
C VAL A 103 9.15 -3.86 -10.68
N SER A 104 8.18 -4.62 -10.19
CA SER A 104 8.38 -5.55 -9.08
C SER A 104 9.33 -6.68 -9.46
N ASP A 105 9.14 -7.27 -10.64
CA ASP A 105 10.01 -8.33 -11.17
C ASP A 105 11.46 -7.84 -11.34
N GLU A 106 11.65 -6.62 -11.85
CA GLU A 106 12.99 -6.02 -11.99
C GLU A 106 13.67 -5.83 -10.63
N ILE A 107 12.93 -5.37 -9.61
CA ILE A 107 13.46 -5.27 -8.25
C ILE A 107 13.83 -6.67 -7.74
N GLU A 108 12.94 -7.66 -7.86
CA GLU A 108 13.14 -9.00 -7.32
C GLU A 108 14.30 -9.75 -7.97
N ASN A 109 14.48 -9.57 -9.29
CA ASN A 109 15.56 -10.23 -10.06
C ASN A 109 16.96 -9.75 -9.64
N ASP A 110 17.08 -8.54 -9.13
CA ASP A 110 18.34 -7.97 -8.67
C ASP A 110 18.68 -8.30 -7.21
N LEU A 111 17.74 -8.86 -6.45
CA LEU A 111 17.93 -9.17 -5.03
C LEU A 111 18.80 -10.42 -4.86
N THR A 112 19.83 -10.27 -4.04
CA THR A 112 20.60 -11.41 -3.51
C THR A 112 19.79 -12.16 -2.45
N ASP A 113 20.21 -13.38 -2.14
CA ASP A 113 19.60 -14.15 -1.03
C ASP A 113 19.76 -13.44 0.31
N ASP A 114 20.84 -12.67 0.49
CA ASP A 114 21.06 -11.86 1.68
C ASP A 114 20.09 -10.68 1.75
N ASP A 115 19.76 -10.03 0.63
CA ASP A 115 18.77 -8.96 0.58
C ASP A 115 17.37 -9.47 0.92
N LYS A 116 17.00 -10.63 0.39
CA LYS A 116 15.71 -11.29 0.71
C LYS A 116 15.64 -11.67 2.19
N ALA A 117 16.71 -12.22 2.75
CA ALA A 117 16.80 -12.54 4.16
C ALA A 117 16.75 -11.28 5.05
N ALA A 118 17.39 -10.18 4.63
CA ALA A 118 17.35 -8.90 5.34
C ALA A 118 15.94 -8.29 5.31
N SER A 119 15.27 -8.32 4.16
CA SER A 119 13.88 -7.86 4.04
C SER A 119 12.94 -8.67 4.94
N ALA A 120 13.09 -9.98 4.96
CA ALA A 120 12.30 -10.85 5.83
C ALA A 120 12.51 -10.56 7.33
N LYS A 121 13.73 -10.23 7.74
CA LYS A 121 14.05 -9.83 9.11
C LYS A 121 13.53 -8.43 9.44
N ALA A 122 13.55 -7.53 8.47
CA ALA A 122 13.14 -6.15 8.62
C ALA A 122 11.62 -5.97 8.60
N GLN A 123 10.89 -6.92 8.01
CA GLN A 123 9.43 -6.96 8.13
C GLN A 123 9.10 -7.21 9.61
N ILE A 124 8.85 -6.12 10.33
CA ILE A 124 8.22 -6.20 11.64
C ILE A 124 6.85 -6.79 11.37
N HIS A 125 6.70 -8.09 11.61
CA HIS A 125 5.43 -8.78 11.46
C HIS A 125 4.47 -8.28 12.53
N ARG A 126 3.78 -7.19 12.22
CA ARG A 126 2.59 -6.86 13.02
C ARG A 126 1.65 -8.06 12.93
N PRO A 127 1.03 -8.47 14.04
CA PRO A 127 0.14 -9.61 14.06
C PRO A 127 -0.93 -9.48 12.96
N PRO A 128 -1.35 -10.56 12.32
CA PRO A 128 -2.49 -10.48 11.41
C PRO A 128 -3.71 -9.98 12.16
N LEU A 129 -4.56 -9.20 11.47
CA LEU A 129 -5.78 -8.63 12.03
C LEU A 129 -6.59 -9.70 12.78
N ASN A 130 -6.82 -9.44 14.05
CA ASN A 130 -7.62 -10.26 14.94
C ASN A 130 -8.69 -9.38 15.58
N PHE A 131 -9.95 -9.62 15.26
CA PHE A 131 -11.06 -8.80 15.76
C PHE A 131 -11.15 -8.82 17.29
N TYR A 132 -10.84 -9.95 17.93
CA TYR A 132 -10.95 -10.07 19.38
C TYR A 132 -9.85 -9.29 20.10
N ASP A 133 -8.62 -9.35 19.60
CA ASP A 133 -7.52 -8.55 20.13
C ASP A 133 -7.79 -7.05 19.96
N MET A 134 -8.51 -6.67 18.90
CA MET A 134 -8.93 -5.30 18.61
C MET A 134 -10.18 -4.87 19.41
N GLY A 135 -10.58 -5.63 20.42
CA GLY A 135 -11.70 -5.31 21.32
C GLY A 135 -13.09 -5.53 20.75
N MET A 136 -13.20 -6.26 19.65
CA MET A 136 -14.48 -6.65 19.05
C MET A 136 -14.89 -8.05 19.50
N GLN A 137 -16.15 -8.40 19.29
CA GLN A 137 -16.71 -9.69 19.69
C GLN A 137 -17.49 -10.33 18.55
N LYS A 138 -17.70 -11.64 18.66
CA LYS A 138 -18.61 -12.35 17.77
C LYS A 138 -20.01 -11.73 17.82
N GLY A 139 -20.57 -11.41 16.66
CA GLY A 139 -21.85 -10.76 16.52
C GLY A 139 -21.76 -9.25 16.33
N ASP A 140 -20.60 -8.64 16.57
CA ASP A 140 -20.38 -7.23 16.24
C ASP A 140 -20.44 -7.00 14.73
N VAL A 141 -20.83 -5.78 14.35
CA VAL A 141 -21.03 -5.39 12.96
C VAL A 141 -19.96 -4.42 12.50
N LEU A 142 -19.40 -4.68 11.32
CA LEU A 142 -18.56 -3.74 10.60
C LEU A 142 -19.35 -3.18 9.42
N THR A 143 -19.13 -1.91 9.12
CA THR A 143 -19.78 -1.20 8.04
C THR A 143 -18.77 -0.80 6.98
N TRP A 144 -19.09 -0.98 5.71
CA TRP A 144 -18.24 -0.56 4.61
C TRP A 144 -18.22 0.97 4.51
N LYS A 145 -17.03 1.55 4.47
CA LYS A 145 -16.84 3.01 4.51
C LYS A 145 -17.51 3.75 3.35
N ASP A 146 -17.40 3.19 2.14
CA ASP A 146 -17.86 3.87 0.92
C ASP A 146 -19.37 3.67 0.67
N ASP A 147 -19.98 2.66 1.31
CA ASP A 147 -21.42 2.38 1.25
C ASP A 147 -21.89 1.78 2.58
N PRO A 148 -22.52 2.58 3.46
CA PRO A 148 -23.01 2.14 4.76
C PRO A 148 -24.11 1.05 4.73
N SER A 149 -24.70 0.79 3.57
CA SER A 149 -25.67 -0.31 3.41
C SER A 149 -25.00 -1.68 3.42
N ILE A 150 -23.69 -1.74 3.14
CA ILE A 150 -22.89 -2.96 3.18
C ILE A 150 -22.37 -3.16 4.61
N MET A 151 -22.91 -4.17 5.26
CA MET A 151 -22.57 -4.53 6.63
C MET A 151 -22.18 -6.00 6.71
N VAL A 152 -21.24 -6.33 7.59
CA VAL A 152 -20.84 -7.70 7.89
C VAL A 152 -20.85 -7.95 9.38
N THR A 153 -21.16 -9.18 9.76
CA THR A 153 -21.16 -9.61 11.17
C THR A 153 -19.92 -10.44 11.45
N ILE A 154 -19.20 -10.14 12.53
CA ILE A 154 -18.03 -10.87 12.97
C ILE A 154 -18.44 -12.27 13.44
N LEU A 155 -17.84 -13.30 12.86
CA LEU A 155 -18.08 -14.71 13.22
C LEU A 155 -17.00 -15.27 14.14
N SER A 156 -15.76 -14.88 13.92
CA SER A 156 -14.58 -15.33 14.68
C SER A 156 -13.47 -14.29 14.61
N GLU A 157 -12.29 -14.59 15.13
CA GLU A 157 -11.12 -13.73 15.15
C GLU A 157 -10.77 -13.09 13.80
N ARG A 158 -11.07 -13.78 12.69
CA ARG A 158 -10.66 -13.37 11.32
C ARG A 158 -11.75 -13.55 10.27
N LYS A 159 -12.93 -13.99 10.64
CA LYS A 159 -14.02 -14.32 9.72
C LYS A 159 -15.24 -13.46 9.97
N VAL A 160 -15.90 -13.12 8.89
CA VAL A 160 -17.14 -12.35 8.88
C VAL A 160 -18.22 -13.08 8.09
N SER A 161 -19.48 -12.77 8.37
CA SER A 161 -20.62 -13.17 7.57
C SER A 161 -21.08 -11.99 6.71
N TYR A 162 -21.19 -12.24 5.42
CA TYR A 162 -21.77 -11.32 4.45
C TYR A 162 -22.85 -12.04 3.65
N GLU A 163 -24.07 -11.53 3.64
CA GLU A 163 -25.24 -12.16 2.95
C GLU A 163 -25.40 -13.66 3.27
N GLY A 164 -25.13 -14.03 4.52
CA GLY A 164 -25.23 -15.42 4.99
C GLY A 164 -24.04 -16.31 4.67
N ASN A 165 -23.03 -15.80 3.95
CA ASN A 165 -21.82 -16.54 3.59
C ASN A 165 -20.64 -16.14 4.49
N GLU A 166 -19.83 -17.13 4.87
CA GLU A 166 -18.59 -16.89 5.62
C GLU A 166 -17.46 -16.50 4.66
N ALA A 167 -16.74 -15.42 4.99
CA ALA A 167 -15.59 -14.95 4.23
C ALA A 167 -14.49 -14.40 5.14
N SER A 168 -13.26 -14.29 4.64
CA SER A 168 -12.26 -13.43 5.25
C SER A 168 -12.55 -11.97 4.88
N ILE A 169 -12.30 -11.06 5.82
CA ILE A 169 -12.56 -9.64 5.55
C ILE A 169 -11.69 -9.08 4.41
N SER A 170 -10.46 -9.59 4.25
CA SER A 170 -9.57 -9.21 3.15
C SER A 170 -10.08 -9.66 1.76
N SER A 171 -10.60 -10.91 1.68
CA SER A 171 -11.20 -11.41 0.43
C SER A 171 -12.45 -10.63 0.06
N LEU A 172 -13.32 -10.36 1.03
CA LEU A 172 -14.54 -9.59 0.80
C LEU A 172 -14.22 -8.17 0.38
N SER A 173 -13.23 -7.53 1.01
CA SER A 173 -12.78 -6.20 0.63
C SER A 173 -12.28 -6.15 -0.81
N ALA A 174 -11.51 -7.15 -1.24
CA ALA A 174 -11.05 -7.26 -2.62
C ALA A 174 -12.23 -7.41 -3.60
N GLN A 175 -13.22 -8.24 -3.26
CA GLN A 175 -14.42 -8.44 -4.06
C GLN A 175 -15.24 -7.13 -4.20
N LEU A 176 -15.48 -6.41 -3.10
CA LEU A 176 -16.24 -5.17 -3.09
C LEU A 176 -15.54 -4.04 -3.88
N LYS A 177 -14.21 -4.02 -3.89
CA LYS A 177 -13.42 -3.08 -4.70
C LYS A 177 -13.25 -3.51 -6.16
N GLY A 178 -13.72 -4.70 -6.55
CA GLY A 178 -13.56 -5.21 -7.91
C GLY A 178 -12.13 -5.62 -8.29
N TYR A 179 -11.26 -5.81 -7.30
CA TYR A 179 -9.89 -6.26 -7.55
C TYR A 179 -9.83 -7.75 -7.85
N LYS A 180 -9.01 -8.13 -8.81
CA LYS A 180 -8.73 -9.54 -9.13
C LYS A 180 -7.83 -10.21 -8.09
N SER A 181 -7.05 -9.45 -7.35
CA SER A 181 -6.22 -9.93 -6.25
C SER A 181 -7.08 -10.39 -5.08
N ARG A 182 -6.72 -11.52 -4.47
CA ARG A 182 -7.45 -12.12 -3.33
C ARG A 182 -7.15 -11.47 -1.98
N HIS A 183 -6.23 -10.54 -1.91
CA HIS A 183 -5.77 -9.95 -0.64
C HIS A 183 -5.56 -8.45 -0.79
N ILE A 184 -6.43 -7.68 -0.16
CA ILE A 184 -6.19 -6.26 0.11
C ILE A 184 -6.27 -6.03 1.62
N ALA A 185 -5.55 -5.01 2.11
CA ALA A 185 -5.65 -4.60 3.50
C ALA A 185 -7.08 -4.13 3.81
N PRO A 186 -7.81 -4.77 4.72
CA PRO A 186 -9.21 -4.40 5.00
C PRO A 186 -9.33 -3.11 5.81
N GLY A 187 -8.31 -2.77 6.59
CA GLY A 187 -8.33 -1.69 7.57
C GLY A 187 -8.88 -0.35 7.07
N PRO A 188 -8.44 0.16 5.90
CA PRO A 188 -8.91 1.46 5.38
C PRO A 188 -10.36 1.49 4.89
N HIS A 189 -11.02 0.33 4.78
CA HIS A 189 -12.30 0.18 4.10
C HIS A 189 -13.47 -0.13 5.03
N TRP A 190 -13.20 -0.51 6.26
CA TRP A 190 -14.24 -0.90 7.21
C TRP A 190 -14.27 0.01 8.44
N LEU A 191 -15.47 0.25 8.93
CA LEU A 191 -15.73 1.01 10.14
C LEU A 191 -16.30 0.07 11.23
N TYR A 192 -15.80 0.22 12.44
CA TYR A 192 -16.40 -0.30 13.66
C TYR A 192 -16.75 0.85 14.58
N LYS A 193 -18.04 1.04 14.87
CA LYS A 193 -18.53 2.17 15.70
C LYS A 193 -17.96 3.52 15.21
N GLU A 194 -18.06 3.75 13.90
CA GLU A 194 -17.62 4.99 13.21
C GLU A 194 -16.09 5.19 13.13
N LYS A 195 -15.28 4.28 13.69
CA LYS A 195 -13.83 4.32 13.65
C LYS A 195 -13.29 3.37 12.60
N LEU A 196 -12.26 3.79 11.83
CA LEU A 196 -11.61 2.93 10.85
C LEU A 196 -10.96 1.71 11.51
N LEU A 197 -11.09 0.57 10.86
CA LEU A 197 -10.47 -0.66 11.32
C LEU A 197 -8.93 -0.56 11.30
N SER A 198 -8.35 0.23 10.39
CA SER A 198 -6.92 0.57 10.38
C SER A 198 -6.49 1.30 11.65
N ASP A 199 -7.28 2.28 12.10
CA ASP A 199 -6.92 3.09 13.28
C ASP A 199 -6.99 2.25 14.55
N ILE A 200 -8.02 1.38 14.65
CA ILE A 200 -8.14 0.43 15.77
C ILE A 200 -6.99 -0.57 15.76
N TYR A 201 -6.59 -1.04 14.57
CA TYR A 201 -5.46 -1.95 14.42
C TYR A 201 -4.14 -1.28 14.86
N ASP A 202 -3.91 -0.02 14.47
CA ASP A 202 -2.72 0.73 14.83
C ASP A 202 -2.64 1.01 16.34
N GLU A 203 -3.77 1.21 16.99
CA GLU A 203 -3.84 1.35 18.45
C GLU A 203 -3.63 0.03 19.20
N THR A 204 -4.14 -1.08 18.62
CA THR A 204 -4.02 -2.41 19.23
C THR A 204 -2.60 -2.96 19.12
N TYR A 205 -1.95 -2.71 17.99
CA TYR A 205 -0.61 -3.18 17.67
C TYR A 205 0.30 -1.98 17.34
N PRO A 206 0.63 -1.14 18.33
CA PRO A 206 1.53 -0.02 18.09
C PRO A 206 2.89 -0.52 17.59
N PHE A 207 3.55 0.27 16.75
CA PHE A 207 4.94 0.00 16.44
C PHE A 207 5.74 0.21 17.73
N GLU A 208 6.47 -0.80 18.17
CA GLU A 208 7.49 -0.60 19.22
C GLU A 208 8.56 0.34 18.67
N GLU A 209 8.82 1.44 19.38
CA GLU A 209 9.89 2.39 19.07
C GLU A 209 11.28 1.79 19.28
#